data_e8a3fed2f2473b8d3d252e39406a8d0d
#
_entry.id   e8a3fed2f2473b8d3d252e39406a8d0d
#
_cell.length_a   1.000
_cell.length_b   1.000
_cell.length_c   1.000
_cell.angle_alpha   90.00
_cell.angle_beta   90.00
_cell.angle_gamma   90.00
#
_symmetry.space_group_name_H-M   'P 1'
#
loop_
_entity.id
_entity.type
_entity.pdbx_description
1 polymer ?
#
loop_
_entity_poly.entity_id
_entity_poly.type
_entity_poly.pdbx_seq_one_letter_code
_entity_poly.pdbx_strand_id
1 'polypeptide(L)'
;AFTENYVLNMLTTKFDKVPNYFTFDRHEIDYIIQYQNKIIPIEVKANKSTNNVSSTRYNEKYKNDLSIRFSMRNLSKDGNIINIPLFMIEYVDKFI
;
A
#
# COMPACT_ATOMS: atom_id res chain seq x y z
N ALA A 1 11.56 -4.64 -9.43
CA ALA A 1 11.21 -6.06 -9.49
C ALA A 1 9.89 -6.26 -10.21
N PHE A 2 9.64 -7.47 -10.67
CA PHE A 2 8.44 -7.79 -11.44
C PHE A 2 7.15 -7.51 -10.66
N THR A 3 7.11 -7.91 -9.40
CA THR A 3 5.91 -7.73 -8.56
C THR A 3 5.58 -6.25 -8.36
N GLU A 4 6.60 -5.43 -8.11
CA GLU A 4 6.39 -4.00 -7.91
C GLU A 4 5.89 -3.35 -9.19
N ASN A 5 6.44 -3.74 -10.35
CA ASN A 5 5.98 -3.22 -11.65
C ASN A 5 4.53 -3.62 -11.92
N TYR A 6 4.15 -4.84 -11.58
CA TYR A 6 2.78 -5.29 -11.73
C TYR A 6 1.83 -4.42 -10.88
N VAL A 7 2.16 -4.21 -9.62
CA VAL A 7 1.36 -3.37 -8.72
C VAL A 7 1.27 -1.95 -9.25
N LEU A 8 2.39 -1.38 -9.69
CA LEU A 8 2.41 -0.03 -10.24
C LEU A 8 1.46 0.10 -11.44
N ASN A 9 1.53 -0.86 -12.36
CA ASN A 9 0.67 -0.84 -13.55
C ASN A 9 -0.81 -0.97 -13.18
N MET A 10 -1.13 -1.85 -12.24
CA MET A 10 -2.51 -2.04 -11.82
C MET A 10 -3.06 -0.82 -11.10
N LEU A 11 -2.28 -0.21 -10.22
CA LEU A 11 -2.71 1.01 -9.52
C LEU A 11 -2.86 2.18 -10.47
N THR A 12 -1.94 2.32 -11.43
CA THR A 12 -2.02 3.39 -12.44
C THR A 12 -3.29 3.27 -13.26
N THR A 13 -3.61 2.05 -13.69
CA THR A 13 -4.83 1.80 -14.46
C THR A 13 -6.08 2.05 -13.61
N LYS A 14 -6.08 1.56 -12.38
CA LYS A 14 -7.25 1.63 -11.49
C LYS A 14 -7.59 3.07 -11.10
N PHE A 15 -6.58 3.87 -10.78
CA PHE A 15 -6.78 5.23 -10.27
C PHE A 15 -6.51 6.30 -11.33
N ASP A 16 -6.16 5.89 -12.55
CA ASP A 16 -5.87 6.80 -13.67
C ASP A 16 -4.80 7.84 -13.33
N LYS A 17 -3.83 7.43 -12.52
CA LYS A 17 -2.73 8.29 -12.08
C LYS A 17 -1.58 7.43 -11.61
N VAL A 18 -0.34 7.83 -11.94
CA VAL A 18 0.86 7.15 -11.45
C VAL A 18 1.03 7.46 -9.97
N PRO A 19 1.09 6.45 -9.10
CA PRO A 19 1.32 6.67 -7.68
C PRO A 19 2.71 7.26 -7.42
N ASN A 20 2.81 8.05 -6.37
CA ASN A 20 4.06 8.66 -5.97
C ASN A 20 4.83 7.76 -5.01
N TYR A 21 6.15 7.69 -5.21
CA TYR A 21 7.07 7.13 -4.24
C TYR A 21 7.30 8.16 -3.13
N PHE A 22 7.45 7.70 -1.88
CA PHE A 22 7.56 8.62 -0.75
C PHE A 22 8.61 8.16 0.25
N THR A 23 9.43 9.10 0.72
CA THR A 23 10.42 8.84 1.76
C THR A 23 10.24 9.82 2.93
N PHE A 24 10.50 9.34 4.13
CA PHE A 24 10.48 10.17 5.34
C PHE A 24 11.31 9.48 6.42
N ASP A 25 12.08 10.26 7.19
CA ASP A 25 12.83 9.75 8.36
C ASP A 25 13.58 8.44 8.09
N ARG A 26 14.19 8.30 6.90
CA ARG A 26 14.91 7.11 6.42
C ARG A 26 13.99 5.90 6.16
N HIS A 27 12.69 6.09 6.18
CA HIS A 27 11.72 5.07 5.77
C HIS A 27 11.26 5.32 4.36
N GLU A 28 10.84 4.24 3.69
CA GLU A 28 10.34 4.31 2.33
C GLU A 28 8.95 3.72 2.27
N ILE A 29 8.06 4.41 1.58
CA ILE A 29 6.74 3.90 1.21
C ILE A 29 6.76 3.70 -0.30
N ASP A 30 6.42 2.51 -0.74
CA ASP A 30 6.51 2.17 -2.18
C ASP A 30 5.65 3.10 -3.01
N TYR A 31 4.40 3.32 -2.59
CA TYR A 31 3.48 4.19 -3.31
C TYR A 31 2.57 4.94 -2.35
N ILE A 32 2.22 6.17 -2.73
CA ILE A 32 1.18 6.96 -2.06
C ILE A 32 0.12 7.25 -3.11
N ILE A 33 -1.14 6.95 -2.79
CA ILE A 33 -2.26 7.35 -3.62
C ILE A 33 -3.17 8.31 -2.85
N GLN A 34 -3.86 9.15 -3.60
CA GLN A 34 -4.92 10.00 -3.06
C GLN A 34 -6.24 9.57 -3.69
N TYR A 35 -7.21 9.20 -2.88
CA TYR A 35 -8.49 8.71 -3.34
C TYR A 35 -9.60 9.18 -2.41
N GLN A 36 -10.58 9.88 -2.94
CA GLN A 36 -11.73 10.42 -2.18
C GLN A 36 -11.27 11.20 -0.94
N ASN A 37 -10.31 12.11 -1.12
CA ASN A 37 -9.73 12.96 -0.06
C ASN A 37 -8.94 12.21 1.01
N LYS A 38 -8.61 10.94 0.76
CA LYS A 38 -7.75 10.15 1.63
C LYS A 38 -6.39 9.98 1.01
N ILE A 39 -5.36 10.06 1.83
CA ILE A 39 -3.99 9.77 1.42
C ILE A 39 -3.64 8.41 1.97
N ILE A 40 -3.33 7.46 1.08
CA ILE A 40 -3.18 6.06 1.44
C ILE A 40 -1.79 5.58 1.05
N PRO A 41 -0.93 5.27 2.03
CA PRO A 41 0.36 4.65 1.75
C PRO A 41 0.16 3.18 1.40
N ILE A 42 0.93 2.70 0.43
CA ILE A 42 0.86 1.34 -0.08
C ILE A 42 2.25 0.73 -0.06
N GLU A 43 2.37 -0.44 0.57
CA GLU A 43 3.58 -1.25 0.61
C GLU A 43 3.37 -2.53 -0.19
N VAL A 44 4.41 -2.95 -0.90
CA VAL A 44 4.40 -4.22 -1.64
C VAL A 44 5.42 -5.15 -1.00
N LYS A 45 4.97 -6.30 -0.51
CA LYS A 45 5.81 -7.32 0.11
C LYS A 45 5.75 -8.60 -0.73
N ALA A 46 6.68 -8.72 -1.67
CA ALA A 46 6.74 -9.88 -2.57
C ALA A 46 7.22 -11.15 -1.87
N ASN A 47 7.91 -11.01 -0.75
CA ASN A 47 8.40 -12.13 0.03
C ASN A 47 7.47 -12.41 1.22
N LYS A 48 7.87 -13.34 2.09
CA LYS A 48 7.06 -13.73 3.25
C LYS A 48 7.18 -12.76 4.43
N SER A 49 7.89 -11.66 4.28
CA SER A 49 8.05 -10.69 5.35
C SER A 49 6.69 -10.08 5.73
N THR A 50 6.45 -9.98 7.04
CA THR A 50 5.26 -9.33 7.59
C THR A 50 5.61 -8.01 8.24
N ASN A 51 6.80 -7.49 7.96
CA ASN A 51 7.30 -6.27 8.57
C ASN A 51 6.49 -5.07 8.07
N ASN A 52 5.87 -4.35 9.01
CA ASN A 52 5.08 -3.15 8.73
C ASN A 52 5.75 -1.89 9.27
N VAL A 53 7.08 -1.89 9.44
CA VAL A 53 7.77 -0.79 10.12
C VAL A 53 7.47 0.54 9.44
N SER A 54 7.63 0.63 8.13
CA SER A 54 7.42 1.89 7.41
C SER A 54 5.97 2.37 7.50
N SER A 55 5.00 1.48 7.34
CA SER A 55 3.58 1.83 7.46
C SER A 55 3.24 2.28 8.87
N THR A 56 3.78 1.60 9.89
CA THR A 56 3.55 1.95 11.29
C THR A 56 4.14 3.32 11.60
N ARG A 57 5.36 3.59 11.16
CA ARG A 57 5.99 4.90 11.36
C ARG A 57 5.26 6.01 10.62
N TYR A 58 4.77 5.72 9.42
CA TYR A 58 3.97 6.67 8.67
C TYR A 58 2.71 7.05 9.46
N ASN A 59 2.01 6.06 9.99
CA ASN A 59 0.81 6.31 10.79
C ASN A 59 1.10 7.12 12.05
N GLU A 60 2.21 6.84 12.72
CA GLU A 60 2.61 7.60 13.91
C GLU A 60 2.85 9.07 13.58
N LYS A 61 3.47 9.34 12.42
CA LYS A 61 3.83 10.69 12.01
C LYS A 61 2.65 11.47 11.42
N TYR A 62 1.88 10.84 10.54
CA TYR A 62 0.87 11.52 9.74
C TYR A 62 -0.57 11.20 10.13
N LYS A 63 -0.79 10.25 11.05
CA LYS A 63 -2.12 9.89 11.57
C LYS A 63 -3.10 9.53 10.48
N ASN A 64 -2.66 8.76 9.47
CA ASN A 64 -3.52 8.38 8.36
C ASN A 64 -4.58 7.37 8.79
N ASP A 65 -5.69 7.35 8.06
CA ASP A 65 -6.82 6.46 8.39
C ASP A 65 -6.57 5.02 7.97
N LEU A 66 -5.83 4.81 6.88
CA LEU A 66 -5.69 3.51 6.25
C LEU A 66 -4.33 3.38 5.58
N SER A 67 -3.72 2.22 5.74
CA SER A 67 -2.55 1.80 4.97
C SER A 67 -2.84 0.47 4.31
N ILE A 68 -2.30 0.24 3.12
CA ILE A 68 -2.50 -1.00 2.37
C ILE A 68 -1.16 -1.69 2.19
N ARG A 69 -1.16 -3.00 2.37
CA ARG A 69 -0.04 -3.86 2.03
C ARG A 69 -0.50 -4.92 1.05
N PHE A 70 0.16 -4.98 -0.11
CA PHE A 70 -0.05 -6.09 -1.04
C PHE A 70 1.01 -7.15 -0.79
N SER A 71 0.58 -8.39 -0.65
CA SER A 71 1.50 -9.51 -0.41
C SER A 71 0.88 -10.81 -0.90
N MET A 72 1.62 -11.91 -0.73
CA MET A 72 1.11 -13.24 -1.03
C MET A 72 0.28 -13.82 0.11
N ARG A 73 0.13 -13.09 1.21
CA ARG A 73 -0.66 -13.54 2.35
C ARG A 73 -2.14 -13.28 2.11
N ASN A 74 -2.98 -13.96 2.91
CA ASN A 74 -4.43 -13.81 2.85
C ASN A 74 -4.87 -12.42 3.28
N LEU A 75 -6.07 -12.07 2.88
CA LEU A 75 -6.72 -10.84 3.31
C LEU A 75 -6.78 -10.79 4.84
N SER A 76 -6.25 -9.71 5.42
CA SER A 76 -6.23 -9.54 6.87
C SER A 76 -6.12 -8.06 7.22
N LYS A 77 -6.39 -7.74 8.47
CA LYS A 77 -6.30 -6.37 8.98
C LYS A 77 -5.54 -6.37 10.29
N ASP A 78 -4.58 -5.45 10.41
CA ASP A 78 -3.82 -5.23 11.64
C ASP A 78 -3.84 -3.74 11.93
N GLY A 79 -4.66 -3.33 12.91
CA GLY A 79 -4.89 -1.92 13.15
C GLY A 79 -5.51 -1.25 11.92
N ASN A 80 -4.84 -0.22 11.41
CA ASN A 80 -5.29 0.45 10.18
C ASN A 80 -4.57 -0.06 8.92
N ILE A 81 -3.82 -1.15 9.02
CA ILE A 81 -3.11 -1.75 7.89
C ILE A 81 -3.93 -2.92 7.38
N ILE A 82 -4.36 -2.86 6.12
CA ILE A 82 -5.06 -3.96 5.47
C ILE A 82 -4.08 -4.66 4.54
N ASN A 83 -3.90 -5.97 4.74
CA ASN A 83 -3.16 -6.80 3.80
C ASN A 83 -4.11 -7.34 2.74
N ILE A 84 -3.83 -7.04 1.49
CA ILE A 84 -4.62 -7.49 0.35
C ILE A 84 -3.76 -8.45 -0.46
N PRO A 85 -4.24 -9.69 -0.72
CA PRO A 85 -3.52 -10.60 -1.60
C PRO A 85 -3.30 -9.98 -2.98
N LEU A 86 -2.13 -10.21 -3.56
CA LEU A 86 -1.80 -9.65 -4.87
C LEU A 86 -2.84 -9.95 -5.93
N PHE A 87 -3.45 -11.15 -5.91
CA PHE A 87 -4.45 -11.51 -6.91
C PHE A 87 -5.75 -10.70 -6.78
N MET A 88 -5.94 -9.97 -5.68
CA MET A 88 -7.13 -9.15 -5.45
C MET A 88 -6.89 -7.66 -5.71
N ILE A 89 -5.76 -7.30 -6.30
CA ILE A 89 -5.41 -5.88 -6.47
C ILE A 89 -6.45 -5.11 -7.27
N GLU A 90 -7.11 -5.74 -8.22
CA GLU A 90 -8.16 -5.08 -9.02
C GLU A 90 -9.36 -4.64 -8.18
N TYR A 91 -9.52 -5.17 -6.98
CA TYR A 91 -10.60 -4.83 -6.06
C TYR A 91 -10.17 -3.86 -4.97
N VAL A 92 -8.98 -3.25 -5.10
CA VAL A 92 -8.42 -2.41 -4.04
C VAL A 92 -9.37 -1.28 -3.61
N ASP A 93 -10.11 -0.71 -4.55
CA ASP A 93 -11.06 0.36 -4.25
C ASP A 93 -12.21 -0.08 -3.34
N LYS A 94 -12.46 -1.37 -3.23
CA LYS A 94 -13.48 -1.90 -2.34
C LYS A 94 -13.06 -1.86 -0.86
N PHE A 95 -11.78 -1.64 -0.59
CA PHE A 95 -11.23 -1.60 0.77
C PHE A 95 -10.95 -0.19 1.25
N ILE A 96 -11.20 0.80 0.43
CA ILE A 96 -10.93 2.21 0.76
C ILE A 96 -12.21 2.96 1.10
#